data_9ad84d690a12ec412df6ec3611b09223
#
_entry.id   9ad84d690a12ec412df6ec3611b09223
#
_cell.length_a   1.000
_cell.length_b   1.000
_cell.length_c   1.000
_cell.angle_alpha   90.00
_cell.angle_beta   90.00
_cell.angle_gamma   90.00
#
_symmetry.space_group_name_H-M   'P 1'
#
loop_
_entity.id
_entity.type
_entity.pdbx_description
1 polymer ?
#
loop_
_entity_poly.entity_id
_entity_poly.type
_entity_poly.pdbx_seq_one_letter_code
_entity_poly.pdbx_strand_id
1 'polypeptide(L)'
;MSYQQKEKPKGFLYHYTTRDHLEDILRDGRIRRMGDKECWFCTSLEDTLELMQKTVMMEGKPYYGVGGVLRYYPVFVPESYVILRLQPRFQNGEWVRWNQELPLDAPTSLQEEAKRFSSLKVGFRGDLKFQEHPDIIELAPLLERQQRMGLKLTQS
;
A
#
# COMPACT_ATOMS: atom_id res chain seq x y z
N MET A 1 -1.58 -19.72 2.52
CA MET A 1 -1.87 -18.48 1.78
C MET A 1 -3.28 -18.56 1.23
N SER A 2 -4.15 -17.67 1.61
CA SER A 2 -5.51 -17.74 1.12
C SER A 2 -5.94 -16.42 0.48
N TYR A 3 -6.44 -16.52 -0.74
CA TYR A 3 -7.09 -15.43 -1.43
C TYR A 3 -8.60 -15.54 -1.23
N GLN A 4 -9.22 -14.41 -0.98
CA GLN A 4 -10.67 -14.32 -0.86
C GLN A 4 -11.18 -13.40 -1.95
N GLN A 5 -12.17 -13.85 -2.72
CA GLN A 5 -12.80 -13.02 -3.72
C GLN A 5 -13.60 -11.91 -3.05
N LYS A 6 -13.49 -10.70 -3.58
CA LYS A 6 -14.16 -9.52 -3.03
C LYS A 6 -14.93 -8.82 -4.14
N GLU A 7 -15.90 -8.00 -3.73
CA GLU A 7 -16.56 -7.10 -4.66
C GLU A 7 -15.64 -5.93 -5.00
N LYS A 8 -15.85 -5.34 -6.17
CA LYS A 8 -15.13 -4.13 -6.57
C LYS A 8 -15.36 -3.04 -5.51
N PRO A 9 -14.30 -2.44 -4.99
CA PRO A 9 -14.46 -1.33 -4.03
C PRO A 9 -15.20 -0.16 -4.68
N LYS A 10 -16.00 0.53 -3.87
CA LYS A 10 -16.69 1.75 -4.31
C LYS A 10 -15.81 2.96 -4.02
N GLY A 11 -15.89 3.97 -4.88
CA GLY A 11 -15.14 5.20 -4.69
C GLY A 11 -13.72 5.13 -5.21
N PHE A 12 -12.88 5.99 -4.64
CA PHE A 12 -11.49 6.10 -5.07
C PHE A 12 -10.62 5.00 -4.50
N LEU A 13 -9.58 4.68 -5.27
CA LEU A 13 -8.51 3.78 -4.83
C LEU A 13 -7.23 4.57 -4.65
N TYR A 14 -6.38 4.12 -3.73
CA TYR A 14 -5.11 4.75 -3.41
C TYR A 14 -3.99 3.76 -3.67
N HIS A 15 -2.94 4.22 -4.32
CA HIS A 15 -1.79 3.38 -4.66
C HIS A 15 -0.51 4.18 -4.44
N TYR A 16 0.36 3.72 -3.54
CA TYR A 16 1.64 4.37 -3.37
C TYR A 16 2.67 3.79 -4.36
N THR A 17 3.54 4.65 -4.84
CA THR A 17 4.59 4.25 -5.78
C THR A 17 5.77 5.23 -5.68
N THR A 18 6.87 4.87 -6.29
CA THR A 18 8.02 5.76 -6.39
C THR A 18 7.86 6.68 -7.59
N ARG A 19 8.61 7.80 -7.57
CA ARG A 19 8.59 8.75 -8.70
C ARG A 19 9.07 8.12 -10.00
N ASP A 20 10.00 7.16 -9.90
CA ASP A 20 10.50 6.46 -11.08
C ASP A 20 9.40 5.69 -11.82
N HIS A 21 8.48 5.10 -11.07
CA HIS A 21 7.36 4.36 -11.66
C HIS A 21 6.19 5.27 -12.05
N LEU A 22 6.11 6.47 -11.49
CA LEU A 22 5.01 7.39 -11.75
C LEU A 22 4.88 7.73 -13.23
N GLU A 23 5.99 8.05 -13.88
CA GLU A 23 5.99 8.43 -15.30
C GLU A 23 5.45 7.27 -16.16
N ASP A 24 5.87 6.05 -15.86
CA ASP A 24 5.41 4.88 -16.60
C ASP A 24 3.90 4.67 -16.43
N ILE A 25 3.41 4.83 -15.21
CA ILE A 25 1.99 4.68 -14.90
C ILE A 25 1.16 5.72 -15.66
N LEU A 26 1.60 6.99 -15.65
CA LEU A 26 0.88 8.06 -16.33
C LEU A 26 0.90 7.88 -17.84
N ARG A 27 2.03 7.48 -18.40
CA ARG A 27 2.16 7.24 -19.84
C ARG A 27 1.30 6.07 -20.29
N ASP A 28 1.29 4.97 -19.51
CA ASP A 28 0.56 3.76 -19.86
C ASP A 28 -0.94 3.84 -19.54
N GLY A 29 -1.35 4.78 -18.68
CA GLY A 29 -2.74 4.93 -18.28
C GLY A 29 -3.26 3.78 -17.42
N ARG A 30 -2.35 3.06 -16.76
CA ARG A 30 -2.71 1.90 -15.95
C ARG A 30 -1.65 1.60 -14.92
N ILE A 31 -2.06 0.91 -13.87
CA ILE A 31 -1.16 0.34 -12.88
C ILE A 31 -0.98 -1.13 -13.24
N ARG A 32 0.26 -1.51 -13.51
CA ARG A 32 0.57 -2.87 -13.95
C ARG A 32 0.58 -3.83 -12.77
N ARG A 33 0.11 -5.04 -13.02
CA ARG A 33 0.18 -6.13 -12.05
C ARG A 33 1.66 -6.50 -11.82
N MET A 34 1.92 -7.04 -10.64
CA MET A 34 3.25 -7.54 -10.30
C MET A 34 3.43 -8.95 -10.86
N GLY A 35 4.24 -9.08 -11.91
CA GLY A 35 4.39 -10.34 -12.62
C GLY A 35 3.07 -10.74 -13.30
N ASP A 36 2.58 -11.93 -12.99
CA ASP A 36 1.32 -12.45 -13.51
C ASP A 36 0.19 -12.45 -12.47
N LYS A 37 0.38 -11.72 -11.39
CA LYS A 37 -0.52 -11.75 -10.25
C LYS A 37 -1.44 -10.54 -10.23
N GLU A 38 -1.40 -9.80 -9.13
CA GLU A 38 -2.31 -8.66 -8.95
C GLU A 38 -1.57 -7.37 -8.69
N CYS A 39 -2.26 -6.25 -8.86
CA CYS A 39 -1.84 -4.96 -8.32
C CYS A 39 -2.69 -4.64 -7.10
N TRP A 40 -2.12 -3.86 -6.16
CA TRP A 40 -2.69 -3.66 -4.83
C TRP A 40 -3.02 -2.21 -4.56
N PHE A 41 -4.14 -2.00 -3.85
CA PHE A 41 -4.68 -0.69 -3.56
C PHE A 41 -5.21 -0.63 -2.15
N CYS A 42 -5.30 0.58 -1.61
CA CYS A 42 -6.05 0.86 -0.39
C CYS A 42 -7.29 1.67 -0.75
N THR A 43 -8.27 1.70 0.14
CA THR A 43 -9.53 2.41 -0.09
C THR A 43 -9.59 3.75 0.65
N SER A 44 -8.56 4.08 1.42
CA SER A 44 -8.44 5.36 2.10
C SER A 44 -6.99 5.79 2.19
N LEU A 45 -6.78 7.09 2.40
CA LEU A 45 -5.45 7.63 2.59
C LEU A 45 -4.83 7.12 3.89
N GLU A 46 -5.64 7.02 4.95
CA GLU A 46 -5.19 6.50 6.25
C GLU A 46 -4.67 5.08 6.13
N ASP A 47 -5.41 4.21 5.44
CA ASP A 47 -4.98 2.83 5.23
C ASP A 47 -3.72 2.76 4.39
N THR A 48 -3.57 3.65 3.41
CA THR A 48 -2.37 3.71 2.59
C THR A 48 -1.15 4.05 3.44
N LEU A 49 -1.26 5.05 4.31
CA LEU A 49 -0.16 5.44 5.18
C LEU A 49 0.19 4.34 6.19
N GLU A 50 -0.82 3.69 6.75
CA GLU A 50 -0.59 2.57 7.66
C GLU A 50 0.11 1.41 6.94
N LEU A 51 -0.31 1.09 5.72
CA LEU A 51 0.34 0.06 4.91
C LEU A 51 1.79 0.42 4.63
N MET A 52 2.06 1.68 4.28
CA MET A 52 3.42 2.14 4.02
C MET A 52 4.31 2.04 5.27
N GLN A 53 3.75 2.30 6.46
CA GLN A 53 4.49 2.13 7.71
C GLN A 53 4.90 0.67 7.94
N LYS A 54 4.12 -0.26 7.42
CA LYS A 54 4.36 -1.70 7.59
C LYS A 54 5.20 -2.32 6.47
N THR A 55 5.42 -1.59 5.38
CA THR A 55 6.08 -2.15 4.18
C THR A 55 7.31 -1.38 3.74
N VAL A 56 7.29 -0.06 3.77
CA VAL A 56 8.40 0.76 3.24
C VAL A 56 8.99 1.74 4.24
N MET A 57 8.20 2.24 5.19
CA MET A 57 8.70 3.16 6.23
C MET A 57 9.30 2.37 7.39
N MET A 58 10.32 1.56 7.08
CA MET A 58 10.89 0.63 8.05
C MET A 58 12.38 0.88 8.30
N GLU A 59 12.82 2.11 8.08
CA GLU A 59 14.22 2.50 8.23
C GLU A 59 14.81 2.02 9.56
N GLY A 60 15.96 1.34 9.46
CA GLY A 60 16.67 0.86 10.64
C GLY A 60 16.12 -0.40 11.27
N LYS A 61 14.98 -0.91 10.82
CA LYS A 61 14.43 -2.15 11.37
C LYS A 61 15.16 -3.37 10.79
N PRO A 62 15.42 -4.39 11.61
CA PRO A 62 16.13 -5.58 11.14
C PRO A 62 15.23 -6.51 10.35
N TYR A 63 15.84 -7.22 9.41
CA TYR A 63 15.19 -8.33 8.71
C TYR A 63 16.25 -9.35 8.31
N TYR A 64 15.82 -10.59 8.01
CA TYR A 64 16.72 -11.62 7.54
C TYR A 64 16.65 -11.71 6.03
N GLY A 65 17.80 -11.50 5.38
CA GLY A 65 17.92 -11.62 3.94
C GLY A 65 18.19 -13.06 3.50
N VAL A 66 18.58 -13.21 2.24
CA VAL A 66 18.93 -14.50 1.65
C VAL A 66 20.06 -15.15 2.45
N GLY A 67 19.91 -16.44 2.77
CA GLY A 67 20.90 -17.18 3.55
C GLY A 67 20.86 -16.90 5.05
N GLY A 68 19.81 -16.23 5.55
CA GLY A 68 19.66 -15.96 6.98
C GLY A 68 20.56 -14.84 7.50
N VAL A 69 21.15 -14.02 6.62
CA VAL A 69 22.01 -12.91 7.01
C VAL A 69 21.17 -11.76 7.55
N LEU A 70 21.52 -11.26 8.75
CA LEU A 70 20.83 -10.12 9.35
C LEU A 70 21.14 -8.85 8.58
N ARG A 71 20.10 -8.14 8.17
CA ARG A 71 20.19 -6.86 7.45
C ARG A 71 19.25 -5.85 8.08
N TYR A 72 19.43 -4.59 7.71
CA TYR A 72 18.58 -3.51 8.18
C TYR A 72 18.00 -2.77 6.98
N TYR A 73 16.73 -2.35 7.11
CA TYR A 73 16.10 -1.57 6.06
C TYR A 73 16.85 -0.25 5.87
N PRO A 74 17.03 0.18 4.61
CA PRO A 74 17.76 1.42 4.32
C PRO A 74 16.97 2.66 4.76
N VAL A 75 17.61 3.81 4.64
CA VAL A 75 16.97 5.10 4.91
C VAL A 75 15.74 5.24 4.02
N PHE A 76 14.61 5.62 4.64
CA PHE A 76 13.39 5.91 3.91
C PHE A 76 13.38 7.38 3.50
N VAL A 77 13.22 7.63 2.19
CA VAL A 77 13.23 8.99 1.62
C VAL A 77 11.81 9.35 1.18
N PRO A 78 11.06 10.12 2.00
CA PRO A 78 9.66 10.45 1.67
C PRO A 78 9.50 11.16 0.33
N GLU A 79 10.47 11.98 -0.06
CA GLU A 79 10.45 12.73 -1.31
C GLU A 79 10.45 11.84 -2.54
N SER A 80 10.85 10.57 -2.39
CA SER A 80 10.87 9.59 -3.49
C SER A 80 9.53 8.94 -3.75
N TYR A 81 8.53 9.19 -2.90
CA TYR A 81 7.24 8.50 -2.95
C TYR A 81 6.10 9.46 -3.23
N VAL A 82 5.12 8.95 -3.96
CA VAL A 82 3.83 9.61 -4.18
C VAL A 82 2.71 8.61 -3.92
N ILE A 83 1.53 9.13 -3.60
CA ILE A 83 0.32 8.33 -3.49
C ILE A 83 -0.61 8.79 -4.60
N LEU A 84 -1.08 7.85 -5.41
CA LEU A 84 -2.04 8.12 -6.47
C LEU A 84 -3.45 7.87 -5.95
N ARG A 85 -4.31 8.85 -6.10
CA ARG A 85 -5.74 8.71 -5.85
C ARG A 85 -6.43 8.61 -7.20
N LEU A 86 -7.05 7.47 -7.46
CA LEU A 86 -7.57 7.19 -8.79
C LEU A 86 -8.95 6.54 -8.75
N GLN A 87 -9.63 6.62 -9.87
CA GLN A 87 -10.89 5.93 -10.04
C GLN A 87 -10.74 4.91 -11.17
N PRO A 88 -10.99 3.62 -10.89
CA PRO A 88 -10.80 2.60 -11.91
C PRO A 88 -11.84 2.74 -13.02
N ARG A 89 -11.39 2.48 -14.26
CA ARG A 89 -12.30 2.31 -15.40
C ARG A 89 -13.09 1.04 -15.21
N PHE A 90 -14.27 1.00 -15.83
CA PHE A 90 -14.97 -0.27 -15.96
C PHE A 90 -14.12 -1.24 -16.77
N GLN A 91 -13.85 -2.41 -16.20
CA GLN A 91 -13.01 -3.42 -16.82
C GLN A 91 -13.31 -4.77 -16.19
N ASN A 92 -13.14 -5.83 -16.95
CA ASN A 92 -13.30 -7.18 -16.45
C ASN A 92 -12.08 -7.57 -15.61
N GLY A 93 -12.34 -8.27 -14.53
CA GLY A 93 -11.28 -8.76 -13.67
C GLY A 93 -11.82 -9.12 -12.29
N GLU A 94 -11.00 -9.77 -11.52
CA GLU A 94 -11.36 -10.22 -10.18
C GLU A 94 -10.72 -9.33 -9.13
N TRP A 95 -11.50 -8.98 -8.10
CA TRP A 95 -11.01 -8.30 -6.92
C TRP A 95 -10.80 -9.30 -5.82
N VAL A 96 -9.67 -9.24 -5.13
CA VAL A 96 -9.29 -10.22 -4.14
C VAL A 96 -8.70 -9.56 -2.90
N ARG A 97 -8.80 -10.26 -1.77
CA ARG A 97 -8.06 -9.97 -0.56
C ARG A 97 -7.09 -11.11 -0.32
N TRP A 98 -5.86 -10.79 0.03
CA TRP A 98 -4.92 -11.79 0.50
C TRP A 98 -4.94 -11.79 2.03
N ASN A 99 -5.27 -12.94 2.60
CA ASN A 99 -5.30 -13.10 4.05
C ASN A 99 -4.00 -13.76 4.49
N GLN A 100 -3.26 -13.06 5.34
CA GLN A 100 -2.05 -13.60 5.92
C GLN A 100 -2.42 -14.72 6.90
N GLU A 101 -1.88 -15.90 6.65
CA GLU A 101 -2.11 -17.05 7.51
C GLU A 101 -0.97 -17.18 8.51
N LEU A 102 -1.34 -17.45 9.76
CA LEU A 102 -0.39 -17.73 10.84
C LEU A 102 -0.69 -19.10 11.42
N PRO A 103 0.30 -19.75 12.09
CA PRO A 103 0.02 -20.98 12.81
C PRO A 103 -1.12 -20.76 13.83
N LEU A 104 -1.91 -21.81 14.06
CA LEU A 104 -3.07 -21.72 14.96
C LEU A 104 -2.67 -21.36 16.39
N ASP A 105 -1.45 -21.69 16.78
CA ASP A 105 -0.91 -21.41 18.10
C ASP A 105 -0.18 -20.06 18.20
N ALA A 106 -0.25 -19.23 17.14
CA ALA A 106 0.35 -17.91 17.17
C ALA A 106 -0.33 -17.04 18.24
N PRO A 107 0.43 -16.15 18.91
CA PRO A 107 -0.15 -15.24 19.89
C PRO A 107 -1.29 -14.42 19.30
N THR A 108 -2.30 -14.12 20.12
CA THR A 108 -3.47 -13.35 19.69
C THR A 108 -3.08 -12.00 19.09
N SER A 109 -2.07 -11.34 19.68
CA SER A 109 -1.61 -10.05 19.17
C SER A 109 -1.09 -10.13 17.74
N LEU A 110 -0.36 -11.21 17.41
CA LEU A 110 0.13 -11.42 16.04
C LEU A 110 -1.00 -11.75 15.09
N GLN A 111 -2.00 -12.50 15.53
CA GLN A 111 -3.18 -12.79 14.72
C GLN A 111 -3.97 -11.54 14.38
N GLU A 112 -4.13 -10.64 15.36
CA GLU A 112 -4.81 -9.37 15.14
C GLU A 112 -4.04 -8.46 14.18
N GLU A 113 -2.71 -8.41 14.32
CA GLU A 113 -1.87 -7.66 13.39
C GLU A 113 -1.98 -8.20 11.96
N ALA A 114 -2.01 -9.52 11.79
CA ALA A 114 -2.17 -10.15 10.49
C ALA A 114 -3.51 -9.81 9.87
N LYS A 115 -4.59 -9.82 10.66
CA LYS A 115 -5.92 -9.41 10.19
C LYS A 115 -5.92 -7.94 9.77
N ARG A 116 -5.33 -7.06 10.58
CA ARG A 116 -5.27 -5.65 10.26
C ARG A 116 -4.49 -5.42 8.97
N PHE A 117 -3.31 -6.03 8.84
CA PHE A 117 -2.50 -5.92 7.63
C PHE A 117 -3.28 -6.38 6.39
N SER A 118 -3.96 -7.53 6.49
CA SER A 118 -4.74 -8.08 5.38
C SER A 118 -5.91 -7.19 5.00
N SER A 119 -6.48 -6.46 5.96
CA SER A 119 -7.64 -5.60 5.72
C SER A 119 -7.27 -4.26 5.07
N LEU A 120 -5.98 -3.87 5.08
CA LEU A 120 -5.55 -2.56 4.59
C LEU A 120 -5.61 -2.44 3.08
N LYS A 121 -5.50 -3.55 2.36
CA LYS A 121 -5.36 -3.51 0.91
C LYS A 121 -6.31 -4.46 0.22
N VAL A 122 -6.63 -4.12 -1.03
CA VAL A 122 -7.42 -4.94 -1.94
C VAL A 122 -6.64 -5.08 -3.24
N GLY A 123 -6.69 -6.27 -3.84
CA GLY A 123 -5.98 -6.56 -5.07
C GLY A 123 -6.91 -6.68 -6.27
N PHE A 124 -6.39 -6.30 -7.41
CA PHE A 124 -7.06 -6.51 -8.71
C PHE A 124 -6.19 -7.45 -9.53
N ARG A 125 -6.78 -8.54 -10.02
CA ARG A 125 -6.07 -9.53 -10.83
C ARG A 125 -5.97 -9.04 -12.26
N GLY A 126 -4.85 -8.43 -12.59
CA GLY A 126 -4.56 -7.85 -13.89
C GLY A 126 -3.99 -6.45 -13.76
N ASP A 127 -3.83 -5.78 -14.89
CA ASP A 127 -3.44 -4.39 -14.92
C ASP A 127 -4.67 -3.53 -14.69
N LEU A 128 -4.61 -2.59 -13.75
CA LEU A 128 -5.75 -1.71 -13.47
C LEU A 128 -5.66 -0.47 -14.32
N LYS A 129 -6.65 -0.29 -15.20
CA LYS A 129 -6.79 0.93 -15.99
C LYS A 129 -7.63 1.93 -15.22
N PHE A 130 -7.22 3.20 -15.24
CA PHE A 130 -7.97 4.26 -14.57
C PHE A 130 -8.70 5.11 -15.58
N GLN A 131 -9.74 5.80 -15.09
CA GLN A 131 -10.67 6.53 -15.95
C GLN A 131 -10.11 7.88 -16.35
N GLU A 132 -9.56 8.61 -15.39
CA GLU A 132 -9.03 9.94 -15.58
C GLU A 132 -7.62 10.02 -14.99
N HIS A 133 -6.92 11.09 -15.29
CA HIS A 133 -5.59 11.32 -14.72
C HIS A 133 -5.68 11.27 -13.18
N PRO A 134 -4.88 10.44 -12.53
CA PRO A 134 -4.94 10.33 -11.06
C PRO A 134 -4.51 11.63 -10.39
N ASP A 135 -5.05 11.86 -9.20
CA ASP A 135 -4.52 12.88 -8.31
C ASP A 135 -3.20 12.39 -7.73
N ILE A 136 -2.19 13.22 -7.77
CA ILE A 136 -0.85 12.88 -7.28
C ILE A 136 -0.65 13.57 -5.94
N ILE A 137 -0.49 12.76 -4.88
CA ILE A 137 -0.29 13.25 -3.53
C ILE A 137 1.18 13.04 -3.17
N GLU A 138 1.89 14.12 -2.91
CA GLU A 138 3.29 14.08 -2.49
C GLU A 138 3.37 13.61 -1.04
N LEU A 139 4.20 12.60 -0.79
CA LEU A 139 4.27 12.01 0.55
C LEU A 139 4.92 12.94 1.58
N ALA A 140 6.04 13.57 1.22
CA ALA A 140 6.80 14.37 2.19
C ALA A 140 5.97 15.51 2.79
N PRO A 141 5.26 16.36 2.00
CA PRO A 141 4.40 17.39 2.58
C PRO A 141 3.26 16.82 3.43
N LEU A 142 2.74 15.66 3.04
CA LEU A 142 1.67 15.01 3.79
C LEU A 142 2.14 14.61 5.19
N LEU A 143 3.31 14.00 5.28
CA LEU A 143 3.89 13.58 6.57
C LEU A 143 4.21 14.79 7.45
N GLU A 144 4.71 15.88 6.86
CA GLU A 144 4.96 17.12 7.61
C GLU A 144 3.68 17.68 8.22
N ARG A 145 2.58 17.68 7.45
CA ARG A 145 1.29 18.14 7.96
C ARG A 145 0.79 17.28 9.11
N GLN A 146 0.98 15.97 9.04
CA GLN A 146 0.59 15.06 10.11
C GLN A 146 1.38 15.32 11.38
N GLN A 147 2.69 15.56 11.27
CA GLN A 147 3.53 15.89 12.41
C GLN A 147 3.09 17.19 13.08
N ARG A 148 2.78 18.22 12.30
CA ARG A 148 2.32 19.51 12.85
C ARG A 148 0.99 19.34 13.60
N MET A 149 0.07 18.55 13.04
CA MET A 149 -1.20 18.29 13.69
C MET A 149 -1.01 17.51 15.00
N GLY A 150 -0.12 16.53 15.01
CA GLY A 150 0.21 15.79 16.21
C GLY A 150 0.82 16.68 17.29
N LEU A 151 1.73 17.58 16.91
CA LEU A 151 2.33 18.53 17.85
C LEU A 151 1.29 19.49 18.43
N LYS A 152 0.35 19.97 17.61
CA LYS A 152 -0.74 20.82 18.08
C LYS A 152 -1.62 20.11 19.10
N LEU A 153 -1.93 18.85 18.87
CA LEU A 153 -2.74 18.07 19.78
C LEU A 153 -2.04 17.81 21.11
N THR A 154 -0.72 17.65 21.10
CA THR A 154 0.04 17.41 22.33
C THR A 154 0.33 18.67 23.14
N GLN A 155 0.22 19.84 22.54
CA GLN A 155 0.45 21.13 23.20
C GLN A 155 -0.79 21.74 23.85
N SER A 156 -1.94 21.14 23.59
CA SER A 156 -3.22 21.68 24.10
C SER A 156 -3.56 21.21 25.52
#